data_9f4125ad9bedeba2a47c7633d86fe26a
#
_entry.id   9f4125ad9bedeba2a47c7633d86fe26a
#
_cell.length_a   1.000
_cell.length_b   1.000
_cell.length_c   1.000
_cell.angle_alpha   90.00
_cell.angle_beta   90.00
_cell.angle_gamma   90.00
#
_symmetry.space_group_name_H-M   'P 1'
#
loop_
_entity.id
_entity.type
_entity.pdbx_description
1 polymer ?
#
loop_
_entity_poly.entity_id
_entity_poly.type
_entity_poly.pdbx_seq_one_letter_code
_entity_poly.pdbx_strand_id
1 'polypeptide(L)'
;MLTLGGHYKEFNDPLASEMLVARLCEQTTLPAPLRKKQGFIIRKSQSNIPEGFRFYVAVDVDPDSVKNLTAPIVALPESYNYLADGDVVRFTPSNKSLRVLYRRNSLHNNFLVTERCNHYCLMCSQPPKNVNDSWIIKEILETIPLIDPSTREIGFTGGEPTLLGDDFIKILQTCKSYLPNTSIHILTNGRTFNDPEFAKKYAAINHHDMMVGIPIYSDISSIHNYVVQAENAFDETIKGILNLKRLNQQVEIRVVIHKQTYERLPQLAEFITRNLTFVDHVALMGLEVTGFTKANMAALWIDPIEYQNHLYKAASLLANYGIRTSIYNHQLCVLDKRSWRFARKSISDWKNEYLPQCNDCKEKENCGGFFSSTITKHSEYIKPLR
;
A
#
# COMPACT_ATOMS: atom_id res chain seq x y z
N MET A 1 -14.73 -6.15 2.86
CA MET A 1 -13.27 -5.97 3.11
C MET A 1 -12.68 -7.31 3.55
N LEU A 2 -11.58 -7.76 2.97
CA LEU A 2 -10.94 -9.02 3.37
C LEU A 2 -10.30 -8.89 4.75
N THR A 3 -10.47 -9.93 5.58
CA THR A 3 -9.84 -10.01 6.90
C THR A 3 -8.42 -10.53 6.74
N LEU A 4 -7.42 -9.63 6.81
CA LEU A 4 -6.00 -9.99 6.68
C LEU A 4 -5.33 -10.39 8.00
N GLY A 5 -6.04 -10.33 9.12
CA GLY A 5 -5.54 -10.72 10.43
C GLY A 5 -6.65 -11.21 11.34
N GLY A 6 -6.33 -12.12 12.24
CA GLY A 6 -7.27 -12.67 13.21
C GLY A 6 -6.66 -13.77 14.06
N HIS A 7 -7.50 -14.55 14.71
CA HIS A 7 -7.08 -15.63 15.59
C HIS A 7 -7.38 -17.00 14.96
N TYR A 8 -6.56 -18.00 15.34
CA TYR A 8 -6.71 -19.38 14.92
C TYR A 8 -6.87 -20.31 16.13
N LYS A 9 -7.35 -21.51 15.87
CA LYS A 9 -7.34 -22.61 16.85
C LYS A 9 -6.28 -23.64 16.45
N GLU A 10 -5.56 -24.19 17.42
CA GLU A 10 -4.59 -25.25 17.20
C GLU A 10 -5.16 -26.61 17.62
N PHE A 11 -4.79 -27.65 16.87
CA PHE A 11 -5.11 -29.03 17.13
C PHE A 11 -3.85 -29.89 16.94
N ASN A 12 -3.75 -30.99 17.65
CA ASN A 12 -2.55 -31.81 17.75
C ASN A 12 -1.40 -31.05 18.45
N ASP A 13 -0.19 -31.12 17.89
CA ASP A 13 0.98 -30.49 18.46
C ASP A 13 0.96 -28.96 18.23
N PRO A 14 1.63 -28.15 19.07
CA PRO A 14 1.78 -26.73 18.87
C PRO A 14 2.50 -26.41 17.52
N LEU A 15 2.06 -25.38 16.84
CA LEU A 15 2.62 -24.98 15.55
C LEU A 15 4.11 -24.62 15.65
N ALA A 16 4.49 -23.85 16.65
CA ALA A 16 5.86 -23.43 16.97
C ALA A 16 5.86 -22.73 18.34
N SER A 17 7.02 -22.53 18.92
CA SER A 17 7.19 -21.70 20.12
C SER A 17 7.38 -20.22 19.81
N GLU A 18 7.87 -19.91 18.61
CA GLU A 18 8.17 -18.56 18.13
C GLU A 18 7.29 -18.18 16.92
N MET A 19 7.38 -16.90 16.53
CA MET A 19 6.75 -16.38 15.31
C MET A 19 7.19 -17.22 14.09
N LEU A 20 6.22 -17.64 13.29
CA LEU A 20 6.43 -18.45 12.10
C LEU A 20 5.90 -17.71 10.86
N VAL A 21 6.81 -17.38 9.93
CA VAL A 21 6.44 -16.95 8.57
C VAL A 21 6.52 -18.16 7.64
N ALA A 22 5.46 -18.40 6.87
CA ALA A 22 5.40 -19.56 5.99
C ALA A 22 4.57 -19.30 4.73
N ARG A 23 4.99 -19.95 3.64
CA ARG A 23 4.21 -20.03 2.41
C ARG A 23 3.17 -21.13 2.51
N LEU A 24 1.98 -20.88 2.01
CA LEU A 24 0.90 -21.84 1.90
C LEU A 24 0.91 -22.55 0.55
N CYS A 25 0.41 -23.78 0.51
CA CYS A 25 0.36 -24.63 -0.66
C CYS A 25 -0.97 -25.38 -0.73
N GLU A 26 -1.48 -25.55 -1.96
CA GLU A 26 -2.64 -26.41 -2.27
C GLU A 26 -2.26 -27.55 -3.21
N GLN A 27 -0.98 -27.67 -3.61
CA GLN A 27 -0.51 -28.67 -4.58
C GLN A 27 -0.28 -30.03 -3.89
N THR A 28 -1.14 -31.00 -4.19
CA THR A 28 -1.05 -32.35 -3.63
C THR A 28 0.19 -33.12 -4.13
N THR A 29 0.71 -32.76 -5.29
CA THR A 29 1.85 -33.40 -5.96
C THR A 29 3.20 -32.75 -5.62
N LEU A 30 3.24 -31.77 -4.70
CA LEU A 30 4.48 -31.10 -4.33
C LEU A 30 5.51 -32.13 -3.82
N PRO A 31 6.78 -32.10 -4.27
CA PRO A 31 7.83 -33.00 -3.79
C PRO A 31 8.05 -32.93 -2.29
N ALA A 32 8.26 -34.09 -1.63
CA ALA A 32 8.38 -34.22 -0.18
C ALA A 32 9.41 -33.27 0.49
N PRO A 33 10.59 -33.00 -0.08
CA PRO A 33 11.54 -32.03 0.52
C PRO A 33 10.99 -30.61 0.60
N LEU A 34 10.11 -30.20 -0.33
CA LEU A 34 9.51 -28.88 -0.37
C LEU A 34 8.32 -28.75 0.59
N ARG A 35 7.59 -29.86 0.84
CA ARG A 35 6.48 -29.90 1.80
C ARG A 35 6.90 -29.49 3.19
N LYS A 36 8.07 -29.95 3.64
CA LYS A 36 8.63 -29.65 4.99
C LYS A 36 8.85 -28.15 5.26
N LYS A 37 8.79 -27.32 4.24
CA LYS A 37 8.99 -25.86 4.35
C LYS A 37 7.70 -25.05 4.25
N GLN A 38 6.55 -25.70 3.96
CA GLN A 38 5.28 -25.03 3.65
C GLN A 38 4.14 -25.55 4.51
N GLY A 39 3.08 -24.75 4.62
CA GLY A 39 1.80 -25.17 5.18
C GLY A 39 0.85 -25.60 4.06
N PHE A 40 0.08 -26.67 4.28
CA PHE A 40 -0.89 -27.16 3.32
C PHE A 40 -2.30 -26.66 3.68
N ILE A 41 -3.03 -26.08 2.71
CA ILE A 41 -4.42 -25.65 2.90
C ILE A 41 -5.35 -26.85 2.69
N ILE A 42 -6.18 -27.14 3.68
CA ILE A 42 -7.23 -28.17 3.62
C ILE A 42 -8.57 -27.50 3.39
N ARG A 43 -9.33 -28.00 2.39
CA ARG A 43 -10.68 -27.55 2.03
C ARG A 43 -11.73 -28.61 2.32
N LYS A 44 -12.99 -28.19 2.53
CA LYS A 44 -14.13 -29.10 2.80
C LYS A 44 -14.29 -30.24 1.76
N SER A 45 -13.98 -29.97 0.51
CA SER A 45 -14.17 -30.93 -0.59
C SER A 45 -12.99 -31.87 -0.83
N GLN A 46 -11.94 -31.81 0.02
CA GLN A 46 -10.70 -32.50 -0.23
C GLN A 46 -10.68 -33.88 0.42
N SER A 47 -10.69 -34.94 -0.38
CA SER A 47 -10.69 -36.34 0.07
C SER A 47 -9.30 -36.92 0.28
N ASN A 48 -8.26 -36.35 -0.35
CA ASN A 48 -6.87 -36.82 -0.21
C ASN A 48 -5.97 -35.68 0.24
N ILE A 49 -5.50 -35.77 1.49
CA ILE A 49 -4.61 -34.79 2.10
C ILE A 49 -3.20 -35.38 2.09
N PRO A 50 -2.24 -34.77 1.37
CA PRO A 50 -0.88 -35.29 1.30
C PRO A 50 -0.15 -35.10 2.62
N GLU A 51 0.60 -36.10 3.04
CA GLU A 51 1.42 -36.06 4.26
C GLU A 51 2.76 -35.32 4.05
N GLY A 52 3.42 -35.00 5.19
CA GLY A 52 4.79 -34.49 5.23
C GLY A 52 4.92 -32.97 5.07
N PHE A 53 3.83 -32.22 5.15
CA PHE A 53 3.87 -30.76 5.28
C PHE A 53 4.30 -30.35 6.70
N ARG A 54 4.87 -29.15 6.81
CA ARG A 54 5.31 -28.60 8.09
C ARG A 54 4.14 -28.41 9.07
N PHE A 55 2.97 -28.03 8.55
CA PHE A 55 1.70 -27.86 9.24
C PHE A 55 0.56 -27.85 8.22
N TYR A 56 -0.67 -27.91 8.73
CA TYR A 56 -1.88 -27.86 7.91
C TYR A 56 -2.77 -26.68 8.33
N VAL A 57 -3.45 -26.06 7.36
CA VAL A 57 -4.40 -24.97 7.58
C VAL A 57 -5.78 -25.45 7.14
N ALA A 58 -6.62 -25.83 8.07
CA ALA A 58 -8.00 -26.23 7.83
C ALA A 58 -8.89 -24.98 7.78
N VAL A 59 -9.35 -24.60 6.59
CA VAL A 59 -10.20 -23.43 6.39
C VAL A 59 -11.64 -23.89 6.26
N ASP A 60 -12.48 -23.48 7.21
CA ASP A 60 -13.91 -23.85 7.27
C ASP A 60 -14.12 -25.39 7.23
N VAL A 61 -13.18 -26.13 7.79
CA VAL A 61 -13.20 -27.59 7.90
C VAL A 61 -13.26 -27.97 9.38
N ASP A 62 -14.05 -28.98 9.72
CA ASP A 62 -14.03 -29.55 11.07
C ASP A 62 -12.67 -30.21 11.32
N PRO A 63 -11.88 -29.72 12.31
CA PRO A 63 -10.57 -30.28 12.59
C PRO A 63 -10.62 -31.75 13.02
N ASP A 64 -11.74 -32.22 13.60
CA ASP A 64 -11.93 -33.60 13.97
C ASP A 64 -11.91 -34.56 12.79
N SER A 65 -12.28 -34.07 11.60
CA SER A 65 -12.25 -34.85 10.36
C SER A 65 -10.82 -35.09 9.81
N VAL A 66 -9.83 -34.37 10.34
CA VAL A 66 -8.43 -34.42 9.86
C VAL A 66 -7.41 -34.74 10.96
N LYS A 67 -7.87 -35.23 12.12
CA LYS A 67 -7.04 -35.59 13.30
C LYS A 67 -5.96 -36.64 13.05
N ASN A 68 -6.05 -37.41 11.99
CA ASN A 68 -5.08 -38.46 11.66
C ASN A 68 -3.73 -37.92 11.15
N LEU A 69 -3.62 -36.61 10.91
CA LEU A 69 -2.36 -35.99 10.53
C LEU A 69 -1.43 -35.83 11.73
N THR A 70 -0.16 -36.17 11.57
CA THR A 70 0.85 -36.12 12.63
C THR A 70 1.43 -34.73 12.87
N ALA A 71 1.30 -33.80 11.89
CA ALA A 71 1.81 -32.44 12.02
C ALA A 71 0.75 -31.47 12.58
N PRO A 72 1.17 -30.32 13.11
CA PRO A 72 0.25 -29.29 13.64
C PRO A 72 -0.87 -28.91 12.67
N ILE A 73 -2.07 -28.73 13.21
CA ILE A 73 -3.25 -28.28 12.43
C ILE A 73 -3.70 -26.92 12.99
N VAL A 74 -3.86 -25.96 12.10
CA VAL A 74 -4.42 -24.64 12.38
C VAL A 74 -5.79 -24.53 11.75
N ALA A 75 -6.84 -24.28 12.54
CA ALA A 75 -8.18 -24.07 12.01
C ALA A 75 -8.52 -22.59 11.90
N LEU A 76 -9.04 -22.21 10.71
CA LEU A 76 -9.46 -20.85 10.36
C LEU A 76 -10.94 -20.85 9.96
N PRO A 77 -11.68 -19.77 10.28
CA PRO A 77 -13.07 -19.63 9.87
C PRO A 77 -13.22 -19.38 8.35
N GLU A 78 -14.45 -19.48 7.86
CA GLU A 78 -14.85 -19.27 6.46
C GLU A 78 -14.34 -17.94 5.86
N SER A 79 -14.20 -16.90 6.69
CA SER A 79 -13.67 -15.59 6.24
C SER A 79 -12.26 -15.65 5.63
N TYR A 80 -11.55 -16.77 5.81
CA TYR A 80 -10.23 -17.03 5.20
C TYR A 80 -10.28 -17.94 3.95
N ASN A 81 -11.47 -18.21 3.40
CA ASN A 81 -11.60 -19.01 2.16
C ASN A 81 -10.91 -18.39 0.94
N TYR A 82 -10.51 -17.13 1.01
CA TYR A 82 -9.74 -16.47 -0.03
C TYR A 82 -8.25 -16.86 -0.06
N LEU A 83 -7.71 -17.46 1.02
CA LEU A 83 -6.32 -17.95 1.02
C LEU A 83 -6.09 -18.93 -0.11
N ALA A 84 -4.94 -18.87 -0.75
CA ALA A 84 -4.62 -19.65 -1.95
C ALA A 84 -3.17 -20.16 -1.96
N ASP A 85 -2.90 -21.06 -2.91
CA ASP A 85 -1.53 -21.54 -3.17
C ASP A 85 -0.59 -20.36 -3.42
N GLY A 86 0.52 -20.33 -2.68
CA GLY A 86 1.54 -19.30 -2.78
C GLY A 86 1.36 -18.09 -1.87
N ASP A 87 0.25 -17.97 -1.14
CA ASP A 87 0.08 -16.93 -0.13
C ASP A 87 1.09 -17.10 1.01
N VAL A 88 1.54 -16.00 1.60
CA VAL A 88 2.45 -16.01 2.75
C VAL A 88 1.75 -15.47 3.98
N VAL A 89 1.84 -16.22 5.05
CA VAL A 89 1.19 -15.91 6.33
C VAL A 89 2.20 -15.89 7.47
N ARG A 90 1.90 -15.12 8.49
CA ARG A 90 2.58 -15.19 9.78
C ARG A 90 1.65 -15.75 10.83
N PHE A 91 2.14 -16.68 11.62
CA PHE A 91 1.54 -17.15 12.85
C PHE A 91 2.31 -16.59 14.04
N THR A 92 1.58 -16.13 15.06
CA THR A 92 2.15 -15.71 16.35
C THR A 92 1.57 -16.61 17.43
N PRO A 93 2.30 -17.65 17.87
CA PRO A 93 1.78 -18.67 18.78
C PRO A 93 1.40 -18.14 20.16
N SER A 94 2.13 -17.14 20.67
CA SER A 94 1.90 -16.58 22.01
C SER A 94 0.48 -16.04 22.23
N ASN A 95 -0.17 -15.54 21.18
CA ASN A 95 -1.53 -15.01 21.23
C ASN A 95 -2.46 -15.68 20.19
N LYS A 96 -2.01 -16.77 19.57
CA LYS A 96 -2.73 -17.52 18.52
C LYS A 96 -3.27 -16.63 17.41
N SER A 97 -2.48 -15.63 16.97
CA SER A 97 -2.87 -14.75 15.88
C SER A 97 -2.22 -15.13 14.56
N LEU A 98 -2.99 -14.92 13.49
CA LEU A 98 -2.57 -15.05 12.09
C LEU A 98 -2.58 -13.67 11.44
N ARG A 99 -1.61 -13.41 10.56
CA ARG A 99 -1.63 -12.28 9.61
C ARG A 99 -1.24 -12.76 8.23
N VAL A 100 -2.00 -12.34 7.23
CA VAL A 100 -1.65 -12.55 5.82
C VAL A 100 -0.72 -11.43 5.40
N LEU A 101 0.49 -11.79 4.99
CA LEU A 101 1.57 -10.86 4.64
C LEU A 101 1.64 -10.60 3.14
N TYR A 102 1.37 -11.62 2.35
CA TYR A 102 1.39 -11.55 0.90
C TYR A 102 0.30 -12.46 0.32
N ARG A 103 -0.37 -11.99 -0.71
CA ARG A 103 -1.38 -12.75 -1.48
C ARG A 103 -0.96 -12.85 -2.92
N ARG A 104 -0.74 -14.08 -3.40
CA ARG A 104 -0.31 -14.35 -4.78
C ARG A 104 -1.31 -13.85 -5.81
N ASN A 105 -2.59 -13.98 -5.53
CA ASN A 105 -3.68 -13.58 -6.43
C ASN A 105 -4.06 -12.09 -6.31
N SER A 106 -3.38 -11.31 -5.45
CA SER A 106 -3.57 -9.86 -5.40
C SER A 106 -2.56 -9.16 -6.30
N LEU A 107 -3.05 -8.20 -7.07
CA LEU A 107 -2.19 -7.35 -7.90
C LEU A 107 -1.39 -6.33 -7.08
N HIS A 108 -1.80 -6.09 -5.82
CA HIS A 108 -1.26 -5.04 -4.97
C HIS A 108 -0.97 -5.58 -3.57
N ASN A 109 0.29 -5.88 -3.32
CA ASN A 109 0.80 -6.26 -2.01
C ASN A 109 1.62 -5.12 -1.41
N ASN A 110 1.30 -4.72 -0.16
CA ASN A 110 1.98 -3.63 0.51
C ASN A 110 2.47 -4.06 1.88
N PHE A 111 3.73 -3.76 2.18
CA PHE A 111 4.34 -3.96 3.48
C PHE A 111 4.33 -2.66 4.29
N LEU A 112 3.78 -2.73 5.49
CA LEU A 112 4.00 -1.72 6.52
C LEU A 112 5.35 -2.02 7.16
N VAL A 113 6.33 -1.14 6.99
CA VAL A 113 7.70 -1.39 7.49
C VAL A 113 7.96 -0.84 8.88
N THR A 114 7.22 0.19 9.29
CA THR A 114 7.25 0.78 10.64
C THR A 114 5.98 1.59 10.88
N GLU A 115 5.55 1.70 12.14
CA GLU A 115 4.49 2.62 12.55
C GLU A 115 5.03 4.01 12.96
N ARG A 116 6.36 4.16 13.08
CA ARG A 116 7.01 5.41 13.46
C ARG A 116 7.13 6.36 12.27
N CYS A 117 6.95 7.66 12.52
CA CYS A 117 7.11 8.71 11.52
C CYS A 117 7.65 9.98 12.18
N ASN A 118 8.38 10.79 11.43
CA ASN A 118 8.80 12.14 11.82
C ASN A 118 7.87 13.24 11.28
N HIS A 119 6.67 12.87 10.78
CA HIS A 119 5.56 13.74 10.41
C HIS A 119 4.30 13.37 11.18
N TYR A 120 3.40 14.36 11.40
CA TYR A 120 2.06 14.19 11.94
C TYR A 120 1.02 14.81 11.01
N CYS A 121 1.07 14.44 9.72
CA CYS A 121 0.24 15.04 8.67
C CYS A 121 -1.23 15.10 9.06
N LEU A 122 -1.87 16.24 8.83
CA LEU A 122 -3.27 16.48 9.20
C LEU A 122 -4.25 15.45 8.63
N MET A 123 -3.92 14.86 7.45
CA MET A 123 -4.74 13.86 6.76
C MET A 123 -4.15 12.44 6.84
N CYS A 124 -3.19 12.18 7.72
CA CYS A 124 -2.54 10.86 7.76
C CYS A 124 -3.58 9.74 7.90
N SER A 125 -3.61 8.84 6.91
CA SER A 125 -4.51 7.68 6.92
C SER A 125 -4.12 6.64 7.97
N GLN A 126 -2.84 6.64 8.34
CA GLN A 126 -2.24 5.74 9.33
C GLN A 126 -1.42 6.56 10.33
N PRO A 127 -2.07 7.12 11.37
CA PRO A 127 -1.41 7.94 12.37
C PRO A 127 -0.18 7.25 12.97
N PRO A 128 0.96 7.94 13.06
CA PRO A 128 2.19 7.35 13.57
C PRO A 128 2.07 6.97 15.03
N LYS A 129 2.78 5.91 15.41
CA LYS A 129 2.89 5.43 16.79
C LYS A 129 4.36 5.37 17.19
N ASN A 130 4.66 5.84 18.39
CA ASN A 130 6.00 5.70 18.96
C ASN A 130 6.13 4.37 19.69
N VAL A 131 6.37 3.30 18.93
CA VAL A 131 6.48 1.91 19.43
C VAL A 131 7.76 1.26 18.95
N ASN A 132 8.26 0.28 19.68
CA ASN A 132 9.32 -0.58 19.18
C ASN A 132 8.71 -1.65 18.28
N ASP A 133 8.86 -1.47 16.98
CA ASP A 133 8.34 -2.33 15.92
C ASP A 133 9.45 -2.96 15.06
N SER A 134 10.68 -3.02 15.58
CA SER A 134 11.85 -3.59 14.89
C SER A 134 11.68 -5.04 14.44
N TRP A 135 10.77 -5.79 15.09
CA TRP A 135 10.42 -7.16 14.69
C TRP A 135 9.79 -7.23 13.29
N ILE A 136 9.19 -6.15 12.79
CA ILE A 136 8.61 -6.08 11.44
C ILE A 136 9.69 -6.23 10.37
N ILE A 137 10.89 -5.72 10.61
CA ILE A 137 12.04 -5.87 9.70
C ILE A 137 12.35 -7.34 9.49
N LYS A 138 12.43 -8.12 10.58
CA LYS A 138 12.65 -9.56 10.51
C LYS A 138 11.53 -10.28 9.76
N GLU A 139 10.27 -9.93 10.04
CA GLU A 139 9.09 -10.48 9.34
C GLU A 139 9.18 -10.26 7.83
N ILE A 140 9.52 -9.05 7.39
CA ILE A 140 9.62 -8.70 5.97
C ILE A 140 10.78 -9.46 5.31
N LEU A 141 11.96 -9.50 5.94
CA LEU A 141 13.12 -10.22 5.43
C LEU A 141 12.88 -11.73 5.31
N GLU A 142 12.09 -12.32 6.20
CA GLU A 142 11.65 -13.73 6.11
C GLU A 142 10.56 -13.94 5.05
N THR A 143 9.75 -12.92 4.77
CA THR A 143 8.64 -12.98 3.81
C THR A 143 9.12 -12.88 2.37
N ILE A 144 10.02 -11.95 2.05
CA ILE A 144 10.47 -11.67 0.67
C ILE A 144 10.92 -12.93 -0.08
N PRO A 145 11.73 -13.85 0.50
CA PRO A 145 12.16 -15.08 -0.18
C PRO A 145 11.03 -16.08 -0.49
N LEU A 146 9.86 -15.90 0.13
CA LEU A 146 8.69 -16.78 -0.04
C LEU A 146 7.69 -16.25 -1.07
N ILE A 147 7.86 -14.99 -1.51
CA ILE A 147 7.02 -14.34 -2.51
C ILE A 147 7.23 -14.98 -3.89
N ASP A 148 6.16 -15.08 -4.66
CA ASP A 148 6.24 -15.57 -6.03
C ASP A 148 7.08 -14.62 -6.90
N PRO A 149 8.14 -15.10 -7.58
CA PRO A 149 9.00 -14.26 -8.42
C PRO A 149 8.28 -13.59 -9.61
N SER A 150 7.07 -14.09 -9.96
CA SER A 150 6.22 -13.47 -10.99
C SER A 150 5.37 -12.31 -10.47
N THR A 151 5.53 -11.94 -9.19
CA THR A 151 4.81 -10.81 -8.59
C THR A 151 5.11 -9.53 -9.35
N ARG A 152 4.04 -8.85 -9.78
CA ARG A 152 4.17 -7.66 -10.63
C ARG A 152 4.68 -6.46 -9.85
N GLU A 153 4.13 -6.21 -8.66
CA GLU A 153 4.41 -5.01 -7.86
C GLU A 153 4.34 -5.29 -6.36
N ILE A 154 5.23 -4.64 -5.61
CA ILE A 154 5.21 -4.59 -4.15
C ILE A 154 5.36 -3.15 -3.70
N GLY A 155 4.48 -2.72 -2.77
CA GLY A 155 4.57 -1.43 -2.11
C GLY A 155 5.24 -1.52 -0.73
N PHE A 156 6.00 -0.51 -0.37
CA PHE A 156 6.49 -0.28 0.99
C PHE A 156 5.88 1.00 1.52
N THR A 157 5.25 0.91 2.68
CA THR A 157 4.55 2.01 3.34
C THR A 157 4.73 1.92 4.86
N GLY A 158 4.09 2.79 5.59
CA GLY A 158 4.10 2.77 7.04
C GLY A 158 3.92 4.17 7.59
N GLY A 159 4.61 4.46 8.70
CA GLY A 159 4.91 5.81 9.10
C GLY A 159 5.90 6.42 8.10
N GLU A 160 7.21 6.31 8.38
CA GLU A 160 8.24 6.72 7.44
C GLU A 160 9.29 5.61 7.27
N PRO A 161 9.29 4.89 6.14
CA PRO A 161 10.19 3.77 5.90
C PRO A 161 11.67 4.10 6.04
N THR A 162 12.08 5.28 5.60
CA THR A 162 13.50 5.66 5.58
C THR A 162 14.08 5.95 6.97
N LEU A 163 13.24 6.08 8.01
CA LEU A 163 13.71 6.16 9.41
C LEU A 163 14.41 4.87 9.86
N LEU A 164 14.21 3.75 9.18
CA LEU A 164 14.90 2.50 9.45
C LEU A 164 16.35 2.49 8.96
N GLY A 165 16.77 3.49 8.18
CA GLY A 165 18.15 3.63 7.71
C GLY A 165 18.64 2.40 6.95
N ASP A 166 19.76 1.81 7.41
CA ASP A 166 20.40 0.66 6.75
C ASP A 166 19.52 -0.61 6.77
N ASP A 167 18.63 -0.77 7.73
CA ASP A 167 17.67 -1.89 7.74
C ASP A 167 16.69 -1.79 6.56
N PHE A 168 16.24 -0.59 6.20
CA PHE A 168 15.40 -0.41 5.01
C PHE A 168 16.18 -0.69 3.72
N ILE A 169 17.43 -0.23 3.63
CA ILE A 169 18.31 -0.56 2.51
C ILE A 169 18.46 -2.09 2.36
N LYS A 170 18.64 -2.82 3.49
CA LYS A 170 18.73 -4.28 3.50
C LYS A 170 17.45 -4.95 2.99
N ILE A 171 16.26 -4.44 3.35
CA ILE A 171 14.98 -4.92 2.82
C ILE A 171 14.96 -4.79 1.29
N LEU A 172 15.32 -3.63 0.75
CA LEU A 172 15.32 -3.38 -0.69
C LEU A 172 16.36 -4.21 -1.44
N GLN A 173 17.55 -4.43 -0.86
CA GLN A 173 18.57 -5.34 -1.40
C GLN A 173 18.06 -6.79 -1.44
N THR A 174 17.31 -7.20 -0.44
CA THR A 174 16.68 -8.52 -0.40
C THR A 174 15.62 -8.64 -1.52
N CYS A 175 14.82 -7.59 -1.75
CA CYS A 175 13.91 -7.55 -2.90
C CYS A 175 14.65 -7.70 -4.22
N LYS A 176 15.74 -6.97 -4.44
CA LYS A 176 16.56 -7.12 -5.66
C LYS A 176 17.04 -8.55 -5.86
N SER A 177 17.41 -9.24 -4.78
CA SER A 177 17.96 -10.60 -4.85
C SER A 177 16.94 -11.66 -5.17
N TYR A 178 15.72 -11.55 -4.63
CA TYR A 178 14.66 -12.56 -4.75
C TYR A 178 13.57 -12.19 -5.76
N LEU A 179 13.38 -10.91 -6.02
CA LEU A 179 12.30 -10.34 -6.82
C LEU A 179 12.84 -9.34 -7.86
N PRO A 180 13.84 -9.72 -8.68
CA PRO A 180 14.56 -8.79 -9.55
C PRO A 180 13.68 -8.15 -10.64
N ASN A 181 12.52 -8.76 -10.96
CA ASN A 181 11.60 -8.29 -12.00
C ASN A 181 10.31 -7.65 -11.43
N THR A 182 10.19 -7.54 -10.11
CA THR A 182 9.03 -6.97 -9.44
C THR A 182 9.19 -5.46 -9.33
N SER A 183 8.20 -4.68 -9.75
CA SER A 183 8.19 -3.22 -9.51
C SER A 183 8.10 -2.92 -8.02
N ILE A 184 8.90 -1.98 -7.54
CA ILE A 184 8.91 -1.57 -6.13
C ILE A 184 8.46 -0.12 -6.01
N HIS A 185 7.37 0.10 -5.26
CA HIS A 185 6.86 1.43 -5.00
C HIS A 185 6.97 1.77 -3.50
N ILE A 186 7.66 2.85 -3.17
CA ILE A 186 7.97 3.24 -1.80
C ILE A 186 7.26 4.55 -1.47
N LEU A 187 6.38 4.54 -0.46
CA LEU A 187 5.75 5.75 0.05
C LEU A 187 6.59 6.30 1.19
N THR A 188 7.17 7.47 0.98
CA THR A 188 8.08 8.15 1.93
C THR A 188 7.83 9.65 1.92
N ASN A 189 8.10 10.34 3.02
CA ASN A 189 8.06 11.81 3.05
C ASN A 189 9.27 12.46 2.36
N GLY A 190 10.27 11.68 1.98
CA GLY A 190 11.42 12.11 1.21
C GLY A 190 12.53 12.82 1.98
N ARG A 191 12.32 13.15 3.26
CA ARG A 191 13.25 13.99 4.06
C ARG A 191 14.61 13.35 4.27
N THR A 192 14.66 12.04 4.52
CA THR A 192 15.95 11.34 4.75
C THR A 192 16.85 11.39 3.53
N PHE A 193 16.29 11.50 2.33
CA PHE A 193 17.08 11.66 1.10
C PHE A 193 17.75 13.04 0.97
N ASN A 194 17.45 14.00 1.88
CA ASN A 194 18.24 15.22 2.00
C ASN A 194 19.72 14.92 2.35
N ASP A 195 19.99 13.80 3.04
CA ASP A 195 21.32 13.25 3.20
C ASP A 195 21.79 12.60 1.88
N PRO A 196 22.82 13.15 1.20
CA PRO A 196 23.35 12.58 -0.04
C PRO A 196 23.91 11.17 0.12
N GLU A 197 24.43 10.81 1.29
CA GLU A 197 24.99 9.47 1.52
C GLU A 197 23.89 8.42 1.61
N PHE A 198 22.76 8.73 2.26
CA PHE A 198 21.60 7.85 2.24
C PHE A 198 21.03 7.70 0.81
N ALA A 199 20.92 8.80 0.06
CA ALA A 199 20.48 8.76 -1.34
C ALA A 199 21.40 7.89 -2.21
N LYS A 200 22.73 7.95 -2.02
CA LYS A 200 23.70 7.09 -2.71
C LYS A 200 23.52 5.61 -2.33
N LYS A 201 23.33 5.28 -1.05
CA LYS A 201 23.06 3.90 -0.60
C LYS A 201 21.81 3.35 -1.27
N TYR A 202 20.74 4.15 -1.34
CA TYR A 202 19.50 3.79 -2.03
C TYR A 202 19.75 3.55 -3.53
N ALA A 203 20.40 4.46 -4.22
CA ALA A 203 20.69 4.34 -5.65
C ALA A 203 21.60 3.14 -5.98
N ALA A 204 22.54 2.82 -5.08
CA ALA A 204 23.46 1.68 -5.23
C ALA A 204 22.76 0.31 -5.22
N ILE A 205 21.53 0.22 -4.73
CA ILE A 205 20.70 -0.98 -4.83
C ILE A 205 20.54 -1.35 -6.31
N ASN A 206 20.37 -0.35 -7.18
CA ASN A 206 20.27 -0.51 -8.63
C ASN A 206 19.23 -1.58 -9.03
N HIS A 207 18.02 -1.48 -8.46
CA HIS A 207 16.89 -2.29 -8.87
C HIS A 207 16.32 -1.73 -10.19
N HIS A 208 15.85 -2.61 -11.09
CA HIS A 208 15.47 -2.20 -12.44
C HIS A 208 14.23 -1.28 -12.49
N ASP A 209 13.29 -1.45 -11.55
CA ASP A 209 12.06 -0.65 -11.45
C ASP A 209 11.73 -0.37 -9.98
N MET A 210 12.18 0.78 -9.51
CA MET A 210 11.99 1.23 -8.13
C MET A 210 11.67 2.72 -8.12
N MET A 211 10.50 3.08 -7.60
CA MET A 211 9.99 4.45 -7.55
C MET A 211 9.67 4.86 -6.12
N VAL A 212 10.02 6.09 -5.77
CA VAL A 212 9.59 6.72 -4.51
C VAL A 212 8.42 7.67 -4.75
N GLY A 213 7.34 7.52 -3.99
CA GLY A 213 6.20 8.43 -3.96
C GLY A 213 6.33 9.41 -2.80
N ILE A 214 6.59 10.67 -3.11
CA ILE A 214 6.93 11.73 -2.16
C ILE A 214 5.82 12.80 -2.14
N PRO A 215 5.21 13.13 -0.98
CA PRO A 215 4.16 14.12 -0.91
C PRO A 215 4.72 15.56 -0.93
N ILE A 216 4.07 16.43 -1.73
CA ILE A 216 4.23 17.89 -1.67
C ILE A 216 2.83 18.49 -1.63
N TYR A 217 2.52 19.29 -0.61
CA TYR A 217 1.15 19.80 -0.41
C TYR A 217 0.97 21.26 -0.80
N SER A 218 2.04 22.03 -0.94
CA SER A 218 2.00 23.43 -1.37
C SER A 218 3.32 23.84 -2.01
N ASP A 219 3.28 24.85 -2.83
CA ASP A 219 4.43 25.62 -3.34
C ASP A 219 5.03 26.57 -2.30
N ILE A 220 4.34 26.76 -1.15
CA ILE A 220 4.76 27.60 -0.03
C ILE A 220 5.21 26.70 1.11
N SER A 221 6.48 26.86 1.54
CA SER A 221 7.11 26.04 2.56
C SER A 221 6.34 26.02 3.90
N SER A 222 5.88 27.18 4.38
CA SER A 222 5.11 27.27 5.62
C SER A 222 3.78 26.53 5.57
N ILE A 223 3.09 26.53 4.42
CA ILE A 223 1.83 25.78 4.23
C ILE A 223 2.12 24.26 4.18
N HIS A 224 3.14 23.85 3.44
CA HIS A 224 3.54 22.45 3.41
C HIS A 224 3.90 21.94 4.82
N ASN A 225 4.76 22.67 5.54
CA ASN A 225 5.20 22.33 6.90
C ASN A 225 4.02 22.24 7.88
N TYR A 226 3.06 23.17 7.76
CA TYR A 226 1.82 23.11 8.54
C TYR A 226 0.99 21.86 8.23
N VAL A 227 0.85 21.49 6.96
CA VAL A 227 0.08 20.30 6.58
C VAL A 227 0.71 19.02 7.10
N VAL A 228 2.04 18.92 7.07
CA VAL A 228 2.76 17.73 7.55
C VAL A 228 3.12 17.79 9.02
N GLN A 229 2.85 18.92 9.69
CA GLN A 229 3.15 19.17 11.12
C GLN A 229 4.63 18.90 11.45
N ALA A 230 5.53 19.41 10.60
CA ALA A 230 6.97 19.24 10.79
C ALA A 230 7.72 20.46 10.22
N GLU A 231 8.63 21.00 11.01
CA GLU A 231 9.50 22.10 10.60
C GLU A 231 10.52 21.65 9.55
N ASN A 232 10.93 22.56 8.67
CA ASN A 232 11.90 22.36 7.59
C ASN A 232 11.54 21.23 6.60
N ALA A 233 10.34 20.65 6.70
CA ALA A 233 9.95 19.50 5.93
C ALA A 233 9.96 19.79 4.41
N PHE A 234 9.48 20.97 3.98
CA PHE A 234 9.48 21.36 2.58
C PHE A 234 10.89 21.35 1.97
N ASP A 235 11.81 22.09 2.60
CA ASP A 235 13.18 22.25 2.09
C ASP A 235 13.93 20.92 2.05
N GLU A 236 13.79 20.12 3.12
CA GLU A 236 14.41 18.80 3.18
C GLU A 236 13.83 17.84 2.13
N THR A 237 12.50 17.85 1.92
CA THR A 237 11.84 17.03 0.91
C THR A 237 12.27 17.43 -0.50
N ILE A 238 12.32 18.75 -0.82
CA ILE A 238 12.81 19.23 -2.12
C ILE A 238 14.26 18.82 -2.36
N LYS A 239 15.15 18.98 -1.38
CA LYS A 239 16.56 18.54 -1.48
C LYS A 239 16.64 17.03 -1.67
N GLY A 240 15.79 16.26 -0.98
CA GLY A 240 15.69 14.81 -1.15
C GLY A 240 15.34 14.42 -2.59
N ILE A 241 14.34 15.05 -3.18
CA ILE A 241 13.96 14.86 -4.58
C ILE A 241 15.14 15.19 -5.52
N LEU A 242 15.82 16.31 -5.30
CA LEU A 242 16.98 16.70 -6.12
C LEU A 242 18.12 15.69 -6.02
N ASN A 243 18.44 15.18 -4.83
CA ASN A 243 19.46 14.16 -4.63
C ASN A 243 19.11 12.85 -5.33
N LEU A 244 17.86 12.40 -5.22
CA LEU A 244 17.39 11.20 -5.93
C LEU A 244 17.51 11.37 -7.45
N LYS A 245 17.09 12.51 -7.99
CA LYS A 245 17.13 12.75 -9.44
C LYS A 245 18.56 12.91 -9.97
N ARG A 246 19.48 13.48 -9.19
CA ARG A 246 20.93 13.48 -9.53
C ARG A 246 21.51 12.08 -9.67
N LEU A 247 20.90 11.11 -8.99
CA LEU A 247 21.29 9.70 -9.03
C LEU A 247 20.41 8.87 -9.97
N ASN A 248 19.63 9.52 -10.85
CA ASN A 248 18.73 8.90 -11.84
C ASN A 248 17.65 7.98 -11.21
N GLN A 249 17.21 8.28 -9.98
CA GLN A 249 16.14 7.52 -9.34
C GLN A 249 14.77 8.02 -9.78
N GLN A 250 13.78 7.12 -9.84
CA GLN A 250 12.41 7.48 -10.20
C GLN A 250 11.68 8.11 -9.01
N VAL A 251 11.00 9.24 -9.27
CA VAL A 251 10.28 10.02 -8.26
C VAL A 251 8.87 10.34 -8.75
N GLU A 252 7.87 9.93 -7.97
CA GLU A 252 6.49 10.38 -8.07
C GLU A 252 6.22 11.48 -7.04
N ILE A 253 5.65 12.60 -7.45
CA ILE A 253 5.09 13.58 -6.51
C ILE A 253 3.63 13.21 -6.23
N ARG A 254 3.24 13.18 -4.96
CA ARG A 254 1.88 12.88 -4.49
C ARG A 254 1.25 14.08 -3.83
N VAL A 255 0.03 14.43 -4.25
CA VAL A 255 -0.69 15.57 -3.71
C VAL A 255 -2.07 15.10 -3.26
N VAL A 256 -2.32 15.05 -1.96
CA VAL A 256 -3.68 14.85 -1.44
C VAL A 256 -4.38 16.21 -1.38
N ILE A 257 -5.54 16.31 -2.05
CA ILE A 257 -6.30 17.55 -2.19
C ILE A 257 -7.22 17.71 -0.99
N HIS A 258 -7.14 18.86 -0.33
CA HIS A 258 -7.99 19.18 0.81
C HIS A 258 -8.17 20.71 0.96
N LYS A 259 -9.10 21.10 1.83
CA LYS A 259 -9.52 22.50 2.03
C LYS A 259 -8.38 23.48 2.29
N GLN A 260 -7.28 23.06 2.91
CA GLN A 260 -6.14 23.92 3.22
C GLN A 260 -5.27 24.30 2.01
N THR A 261 -5.35 23.51 0.91
CA THR A 261 -4.37 23.63 -0.20
C THR A 261 -4.98 23.65 -1.58
N TYR A 262 -6.28 23.34 -1.75
CA TYR A 262 -6.89 23.18 -3.07
C TYR A 262 -6.82 24.43 -3.94
N GLU A 263 -6.94 25.62 -3.34
CA GLU A 263 -6.88 26.90 -4.09
C GLU A 263 -5.51 27.11 -4.75
N ARG A 264 -4.45 26.56 -4.15
CA ARG A 264 -3.08 26.67 -4.64
C ARG A 264 -2.63 25.52 -5.53
N LEU A 265 -3.51 24.59 -5.91
CA LEU A 265 -3.17 23.50 -6.83
C LEU A 265 -2.56 23.99 -8.15
N PRO A 266 -3.09 25.04 -8.82
CA PRO A 266 -2.46 25.57 -10.04
C PRO A 266 -1.07 26.14 -9.80
N GLN A 267 -0.85 26.84 -8.67
CA GLN A 267 0.46 27.39 -8.31
C GLN A 267 1.46 26.29 -7.93
N LEU A 268 1.01 25.25 -7.25
CA LEU A 268 1.82 24.07 -7.00
C LEU A 268 2.24 23.38 -8.31
N ALA A 269 1.31 23.25 -9.25
CA ALA A 269 1.62 22.72 -10.59
C ALA A 269 2.65 23.60 -11.31
N GLU A 270 2.54 24.94 -11.23
CA GLU A 270 3.51 25.87 -11.78
C GLU A 270 4.88 25.72 -11.10
N PHE A 271 4.92 25.59 -9.76
CA PHE A 271 6.14 25.32 -9.03
C PHE A 271 6.84 24.04 -9.52
N ILE A 272 6.07 22.96 -9.68
CA ILE A 272 6.59 21.67 -10.16
C ILE A 272 7.13 21.82 -11.60
N THR A 273 6.38 22.46 -12.49
CA THR A 273 6.80 22.64 -13.90
C THR A 273 7.99 23.58 -14.08
N ARG A 274 8.29 24.43 -13.12
CA ARG A 274 9.47 25.32 -13.15
C ARG A 274 10.69 24.73 -12.49
N ASN A 275 10.49 23.98 -11.39
CA ASN A 275 11.60 23.59 -10.51
C ASN A 275 11.86 22.08 -10.50
N LEU A 276 10.87 21.25 -10.87
CA LEU A 276 10.90 19.80 -10.72
C LEU A 276 10.42 19.07 -12.01
N THR A 277 10.66 19.65 -13.19
CA THR A 277 10.22 19.10 -14.50
C THR A 277 10.72 17.68 -14.76
N PHE A 278 11.76 17.26 -14.08
CA PHE A 278 12.44 15.97 -14.22
C PHE A 278 11.79 14.85 -13.39
N VAL A 279 10.70 15.12 -12.64
CA VAL A 279 9.98 14.05 -11.93
C VAL A 279 9.24 13.15 -12.92
N ASP A 280 9.08 11.89 -12.57
CA ASP A 280 8.58 10.87 -13.49
C ASP A 280 7.06 10.82 -13.53
N HIS A 281 6.40 11.21 -12.42
CA HIS A 281 4.94 11.19 -12.30
C HIS A 281 4.45 12.20 -11.26
N VAL A 282 3.23 12.70 -11.45
CA VAL A 282 2.47 13.46 -10.43
C VAL A 282 1.11 12.82 -10.23
N ALA A 283 0.82 12.41 -8.99
CA ALA A 283 -0.45 11.81 -8.56
C ALA A 283 -1.26 12.84 -7.76
N LEU A 284 -2.36 13.33 -8.32
CA LEU A 284 -3.32 14.22 -7.67
C LEU A 284 -4.44 13.35 -7.08
N MET A 285 -4.64 13.39 -5.77
CA MET A 285 -5.46 12.40 -5.05
C MET A 285 -6.55 13.06 -4.24
N GLY A 286 -7.77 12.53 -4.33
CA GLY A 286 -8.87 12.89 -3.42
C GLY A 286 -8.58 12.43 -1.99
N LEU A 287 -9.12 13.17 -1.03
CA LEU A 287 -8.94 12.92 0.42
C LEU A 287 -9.61 11.61 0.84
N GLU A 288 -8.88 10.75 1.53
CA GLU A 288 -9.44 9.57 2.21
C GLU A 288 -9.95 9.94 3.61
N VAL A 289 -11.17 9.47 3.96
CA VAL A 289 -11.80 9.71 5.26
C VAL A 289 -11.40 8.62 6.26
N THR A 290 -10.12 8.61 6.65
CA THR A 290 -9.56 7.63 7.59
C THR A 290 -8.47 8.27 8.45
N GLY A 291 -8.04 7.62 9.51
CA GLY A 291 -7.00 8.10 10.41
C GLY A 291 -7.25 9.51 10.94
N PHE A 292 -6.25 10.38 10.87
CA PHE A 292 -6.34 11.78 11.32
C PHE A 292 -7.34 12.63 10.51
N THR A 293 -7.65 12.24 9.26
CA THR A 293 -8.70 12.94 8.50
C THR A 293 -10.03 12.95 9.24
N LYS A 294 -10.39 11.86 9.96
CA LYS A 294 -11.64 11.80 10.73
C LYS A 294 -11.70 12.86 11.83
N ALA A 295 -10.58 13.05 12.54
CA ALA A 295 -10.48 14.05 13.60
C ALA A 295 -10.44 15.48 13.04
N ASN A 296 -9.81 15.66 11.86
CA ASN A 296 -9.59 16.98 11.24
C ASN A 296 -10.61 17.27 10.11
N MET A 297 -11.74 16.57 10.05
CA MET A 297 -12.70 16.63 8.95
C MET A 297 -13.13 18.07 8.61
N ALA A 298 -13.49 18.88 9.61
CA ALA A 298 -13.95 20.25 9.41
C ALA A 298 -12.87 21.14 8.74
N ALA A 299 -11.59 20.88 9.03
CA ALA A 299 -10.47 21.63 8.48
C ALA A 299 -10.03 21.13 7.10
N LEU A 300 -10.30 19.87 6.78
CA LEU A 300 -9.74 19.22 5.58
C LEU A 300 -10.75 18.95 4.48
N TRP A 301 -12.01 18.65 4.85
CA TRP A 301 -13.01 18.28 3.86
C TRP A 301 -13.41 19.48 3.00
N ILE A 302 -13.43 19.23 1.71
CA ILE A 302 -14.03 20.07 0.67
C ILE A 302 -14.65 19.17 -0.37
N ASP A 303 -15.84 19.55 -0.89
CA ASP A 303 -16.49 18.77 -1.93
C ASP A 303 -15.69 18.82 -3.23
N PRO A 304 -15.43 17.68 -3.89
CA PRO A 304 -14.70 17.64 -5.17
C PRO A 304 -15.23 18.57 -6.24
N ILE A 305 -16.54 18.86 -6.24
CA ILE A 305 -17.16 19.79 -7.19
C ILE A 305 -16.64 21.22 -7.05
N GLU A 306 -16.23 21.62 -5.83
CA GLU A 306 -15.75 22.98 -5.56
C GLU A 306 -14.36 23.23 -6.12
N TYR A 307 -13.49 22.20 -6.15
CA TYR A 307 -12.13 22.33 -6.63
C TYR A 307 -11.86 21.73 -8.02
N GLN A 308 -12.87 21.17 -8.70
CA GLN A 308 -12.69 20.50 -9.99
C GLN A 308 -11.98 21.36 -11.04
N ASN A 309 -12.22 22.68 -11.06
CA ASN A 309 -11.56 23.60 -11.99
C ASN A 309 -10.08 23.82 -11.64
N HIS A 310 -9.75 23.91 -10.34
CA HIS A 310 -8.35 24.01 -9.88
C HIS A 310 -7.58 22.75 -10.23
N LEU A 311 -8.21 21.58 -10.01
CA LEU A 311 -7.67 20.28 -10.35
C LEU A 311 -7.41 20.13 -11.85
N TYR A 312 -8.39 20.53 -12.68
CA TYR A 312 -8.22 20.52 -14.13
C TYR A 312 -7.06 21.41 -14.60
N LYS A 313 -6.98 22.65 -14.09
CA LYS A 313 -5.90 23.57 -14.42
C LYS A 313 -4.53 23.00 -14.05
N ALA A 314 -4.39 22.45 -12.84
CA ALA A 314 -3.16 21.85 -12.37
C ALA A 314 -2.76 20.63 -13.22
N ALA A 315 -3.67 19.68 -13.43
CA ALA A 315 -3.40 18.47 -14.21
C ALA A 315 -3.04 18.79 -15.66
N SER A 316 -3.74 19.74 -16.27
CA SER A 316 -3.46 20.17 -17.65
C SER A 316 -2.12 20.87 -17.78
N LEU A 317 -1.75 21.72 -16.81
CA LEU A 317 -0.46 22.40 -16.83
C LEU A 317 0.69 21.38 -16.74
N LEU A 318 0.64 20.46 -15.78
CA LEU A 318 1.64 19.40 -15.63
C LEU A 318 1.79 18.57 -16.93
N ALA A 319 0.67 18.15 -17.50
CA ALA A 319 0.66 17.37 -18.74
C ALA A 319 1.21 18.15 -19.95
N ASN A 320 0.93 19.45 -20.06
CA ASN A 320 1.44 20.31 -21.11
C ASN A 320 2.97 20.47 -21.05
N TYR A 321 3.56 20.33 -19.87
CA TYR A 321 5.02 20.27 -19.68
C TYR A 321 5.61 18.86 -19.81
N GLY A 322 4.81 17.89 -20.28
CA GLY A 322 5.26 16.53 -20.52
C GLY A 322 5.36 15.64 -19.26
N ILE A 323 4.90 16.12 -18.09
CA ILE A 323 4.92 15.36 -16.87
C ILE A 323 3.72 14.40 -16.85
N ARG A 324 3.98 13.09 -16.71
CA ARG A 324 2.93 12.09 -16.57
C ARG A 324 2.09 12.41 -15.34
N THR A 325 0.77 12.59 -15.53
CA THR A 325 -0.13 13.05 -14.46
C THR A 325 -1.33 12.11 -14.35
N SER A 326 -1.71 11.77 -13.11
CA SER A 326 -2.89 10.96 -12.83
C SER A 326 -3.72 11.57 -11.71
N ILE A 327 -5.03 11.38 -11.80
CA ILE A 327 -6.01 11.78 -10.78
C ILE A 327 -6.58 10.50 -10.18
N TYR A 328 -6.41 10.31 -8.87
CA TYR A 328 -6.89 9.16 -8.12
C TYR A 328 -7.96 9.56 -7.10
N ASN A 329 -8.75 8.60 -6.66
CA ASN A 329 -9.73 8.74 -5.57
C ASN A 329 -10.83 9.76 -5.88
N HIS A 330 -11.22 9.87 -7.15
CA HIS A 330 -12.32 10.72 -7.59
C HIS A 330 -13.33 9.94 -8.41
N GLN A 331 -14.62 10.27 -8.22
CA GLN A 331 -15.69 9.77 -9.03
C GLN A 331 -15.85 10.64 -10.28
N LEU A 332 -16.04 10.04 -11.45
CA LEU A 332 -16.10 10.76 -12.72
C LEU A 332 -17.24 11.80 -12.78
N CYS A 333 -18.36 11.53 -12.08
CA CYS A 333 -19.52 12.43 -12.08
C CYS A 333 -19.30 13.75 -11.30
N VAL A 334 -18.26 13.86 -10.48
CA VAL A 334 -17.87 15.08 -9.75
C VAL A 334 -16.56 15.68 -10.26
N LEU A 335 -16.01 15.13 -11.34
CA LEU A 335 -14.87 15.70 -12.05
C LEU A 335 -15.34 16.48 -13.29
N ASP A 336 -14.63 17.57 -13.59
CA ASP A 336 -14.71 18.19 -14.92
C ASP A 336 -14.39 17.14 -15.99
N LYS A 337 -15.24 17.01 -17.02
CA LYS A 337 -15.03 16.05 -18.11
C LYS A 337 -13.66 16.13 -18.77
N ARG A 338 -13.10 17.32 -18.85
CA ARG A 338 -11.74 17.55 -19.39
C ARG A 338 -10.65 16.85 -18.56
N SER A 339 -10.92 16.58 -17.28
CA SER A 339 -10.02 15.86 -16.36
C SER A 339 -10.11 14.34 -16.47
N TRP A 340 -11.12 13.76 -17.13
CA TRP A 340 -11.34 12.32 -17.20
C TRP A 340 -10.16 11.57 -17.80
N ARG A 341 -9.47 12.16 -18.77
CA ARG A 341 -8.26 11.58 -19.38
C ARG A 341 -7.15 11.29 -18.36
N PHE A 342 -7.14 12.00 -17.25
CA PHE A 342 -6.17 11.83 -16.15
C PHE A 342 -6.69 10.89 -15.06
N ALA A 343 -8.00 10.64 -14.98
CA ALA A 343 -8.60 9.81 -13.94
C ALA A 343 -8.09 8.37 -14.04
N ARG A 344 -7.78 7.78 -12.89
CA ARG A 344 -7.35 6.39 -12.76
C ARG A 344 -8.11 5.74 -11.62
N LYS A 345 -8.41 4.45 -11.77
CA LYS A 345 -8.91 3.63 -10.67
C LYS A 345 -7.84 3.51 -9.59
N SER A 346 -8.27 3.35 -8.35
CA SER A 346 -7.35 3.06 -7.27
C SER A 346 -6.63 1.73 -7.50
N ILE A 347 -5.37 1.69 -7.13
CA ILE A 347 -4.49 0.53 -7.26
C ILE A 347 -4.71 -0.54 -6.17
N SER A 348 -5.88 -0.61 -5.54
CA SER A 348 -6.17 -1.59 -4.49
C SER A 348 -7.48 -2.30 -4.76
N ASP A 349 -7.52 -3.61 -4.59
CA ASP A 349 -8.68 -4.48 -4.85
C ASP A 349 -9.93 -4.10 -4.00
N TRP A 350 -9.71 -3.50 -2.82
CA TRP A 350 -10.78 -3.13 -1.87
C TRP A 350 -11.17 -1.66 -1.87
N LYS A 351 -10.68 -0.88 -2.83
CA LYS A 351 -10.88 0.57 -2.88
C LYS A 351 -11.85 1.02 -3.97
N ASN A 352 -12.46 0.10 -4.71
CA ASN A 352 -13.38 0.40 -5.80
C ASN A 352 -14.80 -0.03 -5.40
N GLU A 353 -15.35 0.57 -4.35
CA GLU A 353 -16.74 0.39 -3.94
C GLU A 353 -17.64 1.39 -4.65
N TYR A 354 -18.95 1.07 -4.76
CA TYR A 354 -19.92 1.91 -5.47
C TYR A 354 -21.21 2.03 -4.66
N LEU A 355 -21.80 3.21 -4.69
CA LEU A 355 -23.11 3.45 -4.08
C LEU A 355 -24.22 2.78 -4.91
N PRO A 356 -25.40 2.47 -4.31
CA PRO A 356 -26.50 1.85 -5.03
C PRO A 356 -26.91 2.61 -6.30
N GLN A 357 -26.91 3.94 -6.25
CA GLN A 357 -27.22 4.80 -7.41
C GLN A 357 -26.19 4.68 -8.57
N CYS A 358 -25.02 4.13 -8.32
CA CYS A 358 -24.02 3.92 -9.36
C CYS A 358 -24.28 2.67 -10.21
N ASN A 359 -25.27 1.83 -9.86
CA ASN A 359 -25.55 0.59 -10.60
C ASN A 359 -25.96 0.85 -12.06
N ASP A 360 -26.70 1.91 -12.33
CA ASP A 360 -27.17 2.31 -13.65
C ASP A 360 -26.23 3.32 -14.36
N CYS A 361 -25.02 3.52 -13.84
CA CYS A 361 -24.06 4.46 -14.39
C CYS A 361 -23.27 3.85 -15.55
N LYS A 362 -23.33 4.47 -16.75
CA LYS A 362 -22.58 4.01 -17.95
C LYS A 362 -21.07 4.03 -17.75
N GLU A 363 -20.55 4.93 -16.92
CA GLU A 363 -19.12 5.07 -16.65
C GLU A 363 -18.64 4.29 -15.42
N LYS A 364 -19.45 3.39 -14.86
CA LYS A 364 -19.09 2.64 -13.64
C LYS A 364 -17.77 1.90 -13.80
N GLU A 365 -17.56 1.24 -14.95
CA GLU A 365 -16.35 0.48 -15.23
C GLU A 365 -15.08 1.35 -15.37
N ASN A 366 -15.22 2.63 -15.74
CA ASN A 366 -14.13 3.57 -15.88
C ASN A 366 -13.92 4.44 -14.62
N CYS A 367 -14.89 4.42 -13.70
CA CYS A 367 -14.89 5.27 -12.52
C CYS A 367 -14.02 4.70 -11.40
N GLY A 368 -13.29 5.57 -10.69
CA GLY A 368 -12.47 5.19 -9.53
C GLY A 368 -13.27 4.69 -8.32
N GLY A 369 -14.60 4.92 -8.31
CA GLY A 369 -15.46 4.50 -7.20
C GLY A 369 -15.10 5.17 -5.87
N PHE A 370 -15.37 4.47 -4.80
CA PHE A 370 -15.17 4.93 -3.42
C PHE A 370 -14.28 3.96 -2.65
N PHE A 371 -13.58 4.47 -1.67
CA PHE A 371 -13.07 3.63 -0.59
C PHE A 371 -14.21 3.29 0.37
N SER A 372 -14.16 2.15 1.03
CA SER A 372 -15.07 1.81 2.13
C SER A 372 -15.12 2.89 3.21
N SER A 373 -14.00 3.60 3.44
CA SER A 373 -13.91 4.72 4.39
C SER A 373 -14.61 6.00 3.92
N THR A 374 -14.84 6.18 2.62
CA THR A 374 -15.46 7.38 2.05
C THR A 374 -16.96 7.22 1.73
N ILE A 375 -17.51 6.02 1.90
CA ILE A 375 -18.96 5.79 1.77
C ILE A 375 -19.76 6.67 2.74
N THR A 376 -19.23 6.92 3.94
CA THR A 376 -19.89 7.74 4.97
C THR A 376 -19.80 9.25 4.73
N LYS A 377 -18.79 9.70 3.94
CA LYS A 377 -18.62 11.11 3.57
C LYS A 377 -18.12 11.21 2.15
N HIS A 378 -18.96 11.66 1.27
CA HIS A 378 -18.69 11.86 -0.15
C HIS A 378 -19.44 13.11 -0.64
N SER A 379 -19.22 13.47 -1.89
CA SER A 379 -19.95 14.58 -2.52
C SER A 379 -21.46 14.32 -2.57
N GLU A 380 -22.23 15.35 -2.31
CA GLU A 380 -23.70 15.32 -2.45
C GLU A 380 -24.14 15.33 -3.93
N TYR A 381 -23.22 15.62 -4.84
CA TYR A 381 -23.46 15.69 -6.29
C TYR A 381 -23.20 14.35 -7.01
N ILE A 382 -23.01 13.26 -6.28
CA ILE A 382 -22.87 11.93 -6.90
C ILE A 382 -24.17 11.57 -7.63
N LYS A 383 -24.06 11.29 -8.92
CA LYS A 383 -25.18 10.90 -9.77
C LYS A 383 -24.74 9.95 -10.87
N PRO A 384 -25.59 9.02 -11.33
CA PRO A 384 -25.28 8.18 -12.46
C PRO A 384 -25.13 9.03 -13.73
N LEU A 385 -24.12 8.72 -14.51
CA LEU A 385 -23.93 9.27 -15.85
C LEU A 385 -24.70 8.37 -16.83
N ARG A 386 -25.66 8.99 -17.55
CA ARG A 386 -26.59 8.33 -18.49
C ARG A 386 -26.17 8.51 -19.94
#